data_2b6956717194a01484a19289b63aed8d
#
_entry.id   2b6956717194a01484a19289b63aed8d
#
_cell.length_a   1.000
_cell.length_b   1.000
_cell.length_c   1.000
_cell.angle_alpha   90.00
_cell.angle_beta   90.00
_cell.angle_gamma   90.00
#
_symmetry.space_group_name_H-M   'P 1'
#
loop_
_entity.id
_entity.type
_entity.pdbx_description
1 polymer ?
#
loop_
_entity_poly.entity_id
_entity_poly.type
_entity_poly.pdbx_seq_one_letter_code
_entity_poly.pdbx_strand_id
1 'polypeptide(L)'
;MRASVANMSFPDNALAAGEQVILHNHPHWKRLIWPALVLILATGLATFGSGYVNSTHWEQVAKNVIYGVIWGVWLVIVGWLTLWPFLSWVTTHFVVTNRRVMYRHGVLTRTGIDIPMARINSVEFRDRVLERPFRTGTLIIESASQDPLEFYDIPRLRLVHALLYHEVFDTLGSEESPS
;
A
#
# COMPACT_ATOMS: atom_id res chain seq x y z
N MET A 1 -19.70 6.15 22.39
CA MET A 1 -18.52 7.06 22.30
C MET A 1 -17.98 6.94 20.89
N ARG A 2 -18.39 7.82 19.98
CA ARG A 2 -17.92 7.86 18.59
C ARG A 2 -16.54 8.49 18.57
N ALA A 3 -15.50 7.69 18.37
CA ALA A 3 -14.17 8.22 18.11
C ALA A 3 -14.18 8.87 16.71
N SER A 4 -14.28 10.19 16.67
CA SER A 4 -14.04 11.00 15.49
C SER A 4 -12.59 10.79 15.05
N VAL A 5 -12.36 9.93 14.07
CA VAL A 5 -11.09 9.88 13.34
C VAL A 5 -11.18 10.88 12.19
N ALA A 6 -11.42 12.14 12.56
CA ALA A 6 -11.26 13.27 11.65
C ALA A 6 -9.78 13.67 11.71
N ASN A 7 -9.00 13.24 10.76
CA ASN A 7 -7.98 14.08 10.11
C ASN A 7 -7.02 13.21 9.28
N MET A 8 -7.32 13.13 7.98
CA MET A 8 -6.30 13.07 6.94
C MET A 8 -7.00 13.22 5.60
N SER A 9 -6.68 14.25 4.87
CA SER A 9 -7.32 14.74 3.66
C SER A 9 -7.45 13.68 2.56
N PHE A 10 -8.52 12.91 2.64
CA PHE A 10 -9.12 12.33 1.45
C PHE A 10 -9.89 13.46 0.78
N PRO A 11 -9.80 13.67 -0.54
CA PRO A 11 -10.53 14.73 -1.21
C PRO A 11 -12.03 14.50 -0.99
N ASP A 12 -12.66 15.42 -0.23
CA ASP A 12 -14.08 15.39 0.10
C ASP A 12 -14.98 15.33 -1.15
N ASN A 13 -14.44 15.71 -2.30
CA ASN A 13 -15.09 15.65 -3.61
C ASN A 13 -15.35 14.23 -4.14
N ALA A 14 -14.79 13.18 -3.50
CA ALA A 14 -14.99 11.80 -3.90
C ALA A 14 -16.11 11.10 -3.12
N LEU A 15 -16.68 11.74 -2.10
CA LEU A 15 -17.74 11.20 -1.28
C LEU A 15 -19.12 11.62 -1.80
N ALA A 16 -20.07 10.69 -1.79
CA ALA A 16 -21.47 10.99 -2.09
C ALA A 16 -22.14 11.71 -0.92
N ALA A 17 -23.26 12.42 -1.19
CA ALA A 17 -24.01 13.10 -0.15
C ALA A 17 -24.46 12.12 0.95
N GLY A 18 -24.07 12.40 2.20
CA GLY A 18 -24.34 11.53 3.36
C GLY A 18 -23.41 10.32 3.50
N GLU A 19 -22.37 10.17 2.67
CA GLU A 19 -21.35 9.15 2.81
C GLU A 19 -20.34 9.56 3.89
N GLN A 20 -20.07 8.65 4.84
CA GLN A 20 -19.14 8.86 5.95
C GLN A 20 -17.97 7.90 5.84
N VAL A 21 -16.75 8.41 6.01
CA VAL A 21 -15.54 7.58 6.07
C VAL A 21 -15.48 6.92 7.46
N ILE A 22 -15.53 5.60 7.48
CA ILE A 22 -15.42 4.80 8.69
C ILE A 22 -13.95 4.53 8.99
N LEU A 23 -13.17 4.24 7.95
CA LEU A 23 -11.77 3.89 8.07
C LEU A 23 -10.98 4.40 6.87
N HIS A 24 -9.85 5.05 7.14
CA HIS A 24 -8.86 5.40 6.14
C HIS A 24 -7.50 4.85 6.56
N ASN A 25 -6.96 3.94 5.80
CA ASN A 25 -5.68 3.30 6.07
C ASN A 25 -4.73 3.43 4.87
N HIS A 26 -3.45 3.62 5.19
CA HIS A 26 -2.35 3.41 4.26
C HIS A 26 -1.78 1.99 4.43
N PRO A 27 -1.21 1.39 3.39
CA PRO A 27 -0.46 0.15 3.52
C PRO A 27 0.65 0.29 4.56
N HIS A 28 0.91 -0.79 5.30
CA HIS A 28 1.86 -0.74 6.40
C HIS A 28 3.28 -0.42 5.93
N TRP A 29 4.03 0.36 6.72
CA TRP A 29 5.41 0.77 6.44
C TRP A 29 6.38 -0.39 6.22
N LYS A 30 6.07 -1.61 6.66
CA LYS A 30 6.89 -2.81 6.41
C LYS A 30 7.21 -3.01 4.92
N ARG A 31 6.33 -2.53 4.02
CA ARG A 31 6.54 -2.57 2.58
C ARG A 31 7.77 -1.77 2.14
N LEU A 32 8.20 -0.79 2.95
CA LEU A 32 9.37 0.04 2.70
C LEU A 32 10.68 -0.60 3.19
N ILE A 33 10.64 -1.67 3.99
CA ILE A 33 11.84 -2.35 4.51
C ILE A 33 12.70 -2.85 3.35
N TRP A 34 12.10 -3.51 2.37
CA TRP A 34 12.82 -4.03 1.21
C TRP A 34 13.47 -2.93 0.36
N PRO A 35 12.75 -1.88 -0.07
CA PRO A 35 13.35 -0.72 -0.75
C PRO A 35 14.48 -0.06 0.05
N ALA A 36 14.32 0.06 1.37
CA ALA A 36 15.35 0.63 2.24
C ALA A 36 16.61 -0.24 2.29
N LEU A 37 16.47 -1.56 2.38
CA LEU A 37 17.60 -2.49 2.32
C LEU A 37 18.32 -2.40 0.97
N VAL A 38 17.57 -2.35 -0.13
CA VAL A 38 18.15 -2.18 -1.47
C VAL A 38 18.95 -0.88 -1.55
N LEU A 39 18.41 0.23 -1.03
CA LEU A 39 19.09 1.52 -1.01
C LEU A 39 20.42 1.45 -0.24
N ILE A 40 20.40 0.86 0.96
CA ILE A 40 21.59 0.73 1.81
C ILE A 40 22.64 -0.13 1.12
N LEU A 41 22.25 -1.29 0.61
CA LEU A 41 23.18 -2.22 -0.04
C LEU A 41 23.74 -1.65 -1.35
N ALA A 42 22.89 -1.07 -2.20
CA ALA A 42 23.32 -0.46 -3.45
C ALA A 42 24.29 0.71 -3.21
N THR A 43 23.98 1.56 -2.22
CA THR A 43 24.86 2.69 -1.88
C THR A 43 26.17 2.20 -1.26
N GLY A 44 26.14 1.20 -0.39
CA GLY A 44 27.33 0.57 0.18
C GLY A 44 28.25 -0.02 -0.89
N LEU A 45 27.67 -0.78 -1.84
CA LEU A 45 28.41 -1.39 -2.93
C LEU A 45 28.99 -0.33 -3.90
N ALA A 46 28.22 0.70 -4.26
CA ALA A 46 28.69 1.77 -5.12
C ALA A 46 29.85 2.56 -4.47
N THR A 47 29.72 2.85 -3.18
CA THR A 47 30.77 3.56 -2.42
C THR A 47 32.02 2.69 -2.28
N PHE A 48 31.86 1.42 -1.92
CA PHE A 48 32.96 0.48 -1.81
C PHE A 48 33.68 0.29 -3.16
N GLY A 49 32.93 0.09 -4.25
CA GLY A 49 33.49 -0.02 -5.58
C GLY A 49 34.23 1.25 -6.02
N SER A 50 33.68 2.42 -5.71
CA SER A 50 34.35 3.71 -5.99
C SER A 50 35.65 3.85 -5.19
N GLY A 51 35.65 3.44 -3.93
CA GLY A 51 36.86 3.44 -3.09
C GLY A 51 37.94 2.49 -3.63
N TYR A 52 37.54 1.31 -4.07
CA TYR A 52 38.46 0.34 -4.68
C TYR A 52 39.06 0.89 -5.98
N VAL A 53 38.27 1.47 -6.89
CA VAL A 53 38.75 2.12 -8.11
C VAL A 53 39.73 3.25 -7.80
N ASN A 54 39.47 4.03 -6.76
CA ASN A 54 40.37 5.11 -6.34
C ASN A 54 41.75 4.61 -5.91
N SER A 55 41.83 3.45 -5.26
CA SER A 55 43.08 2.87 -4.77
C SER A 55 43.92 2.22 -5.88
N THR A 56 43.40 2.04 -7.07
CA THR A 56 44.14 1.49 -8.22
C THR A 56 45.00 2.55 -8.91
N HIS A 57 46.03 2.12 -9.61
CA HIS A 57 46.93 2.99 -10.40
C HIS A 57 46.46 3.16 -11.87
N TRP A 58 45.17 3.05 -12.13
CA TRP A 58 44.62 3.24 -13.47
C TRP A 58 44.65 4.70 -13.91
N GLU A 59 44.65 4.91 -15.21
CA GLU A 59 44.58 6.26 -15.80
C GLU A 59 43.27 6.96 -15.38
N GLN A 60 43.34 8.29 -15.23
CA GLN A 60 42.22 9.09 -14.79
C GLN A 60 40.98 8.95 -15.69
N VAL A 61 41.19 8.83 -17.00
CA VAL A 61 40.07 8.62 -17.94
C VAL A 61 39.34 7.33 -17.68
N ALA A 62 40.07 6.22 -17.44
CA ALA A 62 39.51 4.93 -17.12
C ALA A 62 38.72 4.98 -15.80
N LYS A 63 39.26 5.64 -14.77
CA LYS A 63 38.56 5.84 -13.50
C LYS A 63 37.24 6.58 -13.68
N ASN A 64 37.23 7.66 -14.45
CA ASN A 64 36.02 8.46 -14.68
C ASN A 64 34.93 7.66 -15.40
N VAL A 65 35.32 6.83 -16.37
CA VAL A 65 34.36 5.93 -17.06
C VAL A 65 33.75 4.92 -16.09
N ILE A 66 34.58 4.29 -15.24
CA ILE A 66 34.11 3.29 -14.28
C ILE A 66 33.21 3.95 -13.22
N TYR A 67 33.54 5.13 -12.72
CA TYR A 67 32.65 5.90 -11.84
C TYR A 67 31.30 6.18 -12.51
N GLY A 68 31.32 6.61 -13.76
CA GLY A 68 30.09 6.81 -14.54
C GLY A 68 29.23 5.57 -14.63
N VAL A 69 29.85 4.40 -14.85
CA VAL A 69 29.15 3.11 -14.87
C VAL A 69 28.60 2.74 -13.49
N ILE A 70 29.41 2.82 -12.41
CA ILE A 70 29.00 2.49 -11.05
C ILE A 70 27.79 3.35 -10.64
N TRP A 71 27.87 4.66 -10.79
CA TRP A 71 26.81 5.58 -10.39
C TRP A 71 25.62 5.54 -11.33
N GLY A 72 25.81 5.25 -12.62
CA GLY A 72 24.72 5.01 -13.55
C GLY A 72 23.90 3.76 -13.19
N VAL A 73 24.57 2.65 -12.89
CA VAL A 73 23.92 1.42 -12.42
C VAL A 73 23.23 1.65 -11.08
N TRP A 74 23.88 2.34 -10.14
CA TRP A 74 23.29 2.71 -8.86
C TRP A 74 21.98 3.51 -9.04
N LEU A 75 21.99 4.52 -9.92
CA LEU A 75 20.83 5.36 -10.20
C LEU A 75 19.64 4.53 -10.75
N VAL A 76 19.91 3.60 -11.65
CA VAL A 76 18.88 2.70 -12.20
C VAL A 76 18.31 1.79 -11.10
N ILE A 77 19.18 1.17 -10.29
CA ILE A 77 18.77 0.29 -9.20
C ILE A 77 17.91 1.06 -8.18
N VAL A 78 18.39 2.22 -7.72
CA VAL A 78 17.68 3.03 -6.71
C VAL A 78 16.38 3.59 -7.29
N GLY A 79 16.40 4.09 -8.54
CA GLY A 79 15.20 4.60 -9.20
C GLY A 79 14.11 3.55 -9.34
N TRP A 80 14.49 2.34 -9.75
CA TRP A 80 13.52 1.26 -10.00
C TRP A 80 13.11 0.49 -8.74
N LEU A 81 14.07 0.07 -7.92
CA LEU A 81 13.79 -0.80 -6.77
C LEU A 81 13.54 -0.05 -5.44
N THR A 82 13.86 1.24 -5.37
CA THR A 82 13.63 2.05 -4.17
C THR A 82 12.60 3.13 -4.40
N LEU A 83 12.83 4.02 -5.36
CA LEU A 83 11.97 5.18 -5.56
C LEU A 83 10.59 4.78 -6.08
N TRP A 84 10.50 3.85 -7.03
CA TRP A 84 9.21 3.40 -7.57
C TRP A 84 8.30 2.74 -6.52
N PRO A 85 8.74 1.75 -5.71
CA PRO A 85 7.93 1.20 -4.63
C PRO A 85 7.56 2.22 -3.55
N PHE A 86 8.46 3.17 -3.25
CA PHE A 86 8.17 4.26 -2.32
C PHE A 86 7.03 5.15 -2.82
N LEU A 87 7.09 5.61 -4.07
CA LEU A 87 6.03 6.41 -4.68
C LEU A 87 4.71 5.63 -4.72
N SER A 88 4.76 4.34 -5.08
CA SER A 88 3.58 3.47 -5.08
C SER A 88 2.96 3.34 -3.68
N TRP A 89 3.78 3.25 -2.64
CA TRP A 89 3.31 3.19 -1.26
C TRP A 89 2.61 4.49 -0.83
N VAL A 90 3.20 5.65 -1.11
CA VAL A 90 2.62 6.97 -0.77
C VAL A 90 1.29 7.20 -1.47
N THR A 91 1.14 6.71 -2.71
CA THR A 91 -0.07 6.93 -3.52
C THR A 91 -1.16 5.88 -3.33
N THR A 92 -0.95 4.87 -2.48
CA THR A 92 -1.94 3.83 -2.22
C THR A 92 -2.78 4.20 -1.01
N HIS A 93 -4.11 4.21 -1.18
CA HIS A 93 -5.11 4.51 -0.15
C HIS A 93 -6.17 3.41 -0.10
N PHE A 94 -6.51 2.97 1.10
CA PHE A 94 -7.61 2.06 1.38
C PHE A 94 -8.62 2.79 2.26
N VAL A 95 -9.82 2.97 1.75
CA VAL A 95 -10.88 3.73 2.43
C VAL A 95 -12.14 2.87 2.51
N VAL A 96 -12.69 2.76 3.70
CA VAL A 96 -13.98 2.12 3.97
C VAL A 96 -14.97 3.20 4.37
N THR A 97 -16.09 3.25 3.66
CA THR A 97 -17.21 4.14 3.97
C THR A 97 -18.43 3.32 4.39
N ASN A 98 -19.49 3.97 4.83
CA ASN A 98 -20.77 3.31 5.13
C ASN A 98 -21.52 2.77 3.90
N ARG A 99 -21.03 3.02 2.66
CA ARG A 99 -21.70 2.60 1.42
C ARG A 99 -20.85 1.74 0.50
N ARG A 100 -19.52 1.91 0.55
CA ARG A 100 -18.57 1.21 -0.35
C ARG A 100 -17.19 1.08 0.25
N VAL A 101 -16.43 0.12 -0.26
CA VAL A 101 -15.00 0.01 -0.06
C VAL A 101 -14.30 0.63 -1.27
N MET A 102 -13.41 1.57 -1.03
CA MET A 102 -12.62 2.23 -2.07
C MET A 102 -11.15 1.87 -1.91
N TYR A 103 -10.56 1.35 -2.97
CA TYR A 103 -9.13 1.10 -3.05
C TYR A 103 -8.55 1.88 -4.22
N ARG A 104 -7.62 2.75 -3.94
CA ARG A 104 -6.97 3.57 -4.95
C ARG A 104 -5.47 3.38 -4.88
N HIS A 105 -4.88 3.07 -6.02
CA HIS A 105 -3.44 2.91 -6.16
C HIS A 105 -2.95 3.42 -7.51
N GLY A 106 -1.66 3.74 -7.59
CA GLY A 106 -0.99 4.11 -8.83
C GLY A 106 -0.25 5.43 -8.76
N VAL A 107 0.93 5.44 -9.34
CA VAL A 107 1.84 6.61 -9.39
C VAL A 107 1.52 7.47 -10.62
N LEU A 108 1.52 6.87 -11.80
CA LEU A 108 1.27 7.54 -13.08
C LEU A 108 -0.18 7.38 -13.53
N THR A 109 -0.73 6.19 -13.39
CA THR A 109 -2.13 5.90 -13.71
C THR A 109 -2.86 5.59 -12.42
N ARG A 110 -3.85 6.40 -12.06
CA ARG A 110 -4.67 6.17 -10.88
C ARG A 110 -5.73 5.13 -11.20
N THR A 111 -5.57 3.94 -10.66
CA THR A 111 -6.59 2.89 -10.72
C THR A 111 -7.37 2.90 -9.41
N GLY A 112 -8.70 2.94 -9.51
CA GLY A 112 -9.59 2.89 -8.35
C GLY A 112 -10.58 1.74 -8.52
N ILE A 113 -10.78 0.99 -7.43
CA ILE A 113 -11.81 -0.03 -7.33
C ILE A 113 -12.77 0.45 -6.26
N ASP A 114 -14.05 0.57 -6.61
CA ASP A 114 -15.12 0.96 -5.71
C ASP A 114 -16.10 -0.24 -5.62
N ILE A 115 -16.20 -0.86 -4.45
CA ILE A 115 -17.06 -2.02 -4.20
C ILE A 115 -18.20 -1.58 -3.30
N PRO A 116 -19.46 -1.49 -3.80
CA PRO A 116 -20.61 -1.21 -2.96
C PRO A 116 -20.79 -2.29 -1.89
N MET A 117 -21.13 -1.91 -0.64
CA MET A 117 -21.36 -2.85 0.46
C MET A 117 -22.42 -3.90 0.11
N ALA A 118 -23.49 -3.51 -0.60
CA ALA A 118 -24.55 -4.43 -1.04
C ALA A 118 -24.10 -5.50 -2.05
N ARG A 119 -22.89 -5.41 -2.60
CA ARG A 119 -22.32 -6.41 -3.53
C ARG A 119 -21.24 -7.29 -2.89
N ILE A 120 -20.96 -7.11 -1.62
CA ILE A 120 -20.00 -7.92 -0.88
C ILE A 120 -20.69 -9.19 -0.41
N ASN A 121 -20.24 -10.33 -0.92
CA ASN A 121 -20.78 -11.64 -0.54
C ASN A 121 -20.08 -12.20 0.69
N SER A 122 -18.75 -12.09 0.73
CA SER A 122 -17.95 -12.54 1.87
C SER A 122 -16.74 -11.64 2.11
N VAL A 123 -16.32 -11.58 3.36
CA VAL A 123 -15.11 -10.88 3.78
C VAL A 123 -14.27 -11.87 4.55
N GLU A 124 -13.16 -12.27 3.95
CA GLU A 124 -12.21 -13.17 4.56
C GLU A 124 -10.95 -12.43 4.97
N PHE A 125 -10.23 -12.95 5.95
CA PHE A 125 -8.92 -12.44 6.31
C PHE A 125 -7.89 -13.57 6.38
N ARG A 126 -6.66 -13.27 6.00
CA ARG A 126 -5.54 -14.20 6.04
C ARG A 126 -4.37 -13.57 6.77
N ASP A 127 -3.98 -14.16 7.90
CA ASP A 127 -2.81 -13.77 8.68
C ASP A 127 -1.65 -14.72 8.37
N ARG A 128 -0.60 -14.24 7.74
CA ARG A 128 0.64 -15.00 7.58
C ARG A 128 1.48 -14.90 8.85
N VAL A 129 2.25 -15.95 9.16
CA VAL A 129 3.09 -16.02 10.38
C VAL A 129 4.05 -14.82 10.48
N LEU A 130 4.63 -14.39 9.35
CA LEU A 130 5.53 -13.24 9.28
C LEU A 130 4.82 -11.88 9.43
N GLU A 131 3.51 -11.84 9.33
CA GLU A 131 2.69 -10.62 9.43
C GLU A 131 2.19 -10.38 10.86
N ARG A 132 2.19 -11.42 11.70
CA ARG A 132 1.72 -11.36 13.09
C ARG A 132 2.44 -10.31 13.95
N PRO A 133 3.78 -10.18 13.94
CA PRO A 133 4.47 -9.18 14.75
C PRO A 133 4.12 -7.75 14.34
N PHE A 134 3.76 -7.53 13.07
CA PHE A 134 3.37 -6.22 12.55
C PHE A 134 1.87 -5.94 12.65
N ARG A 135 1.07 -6.92 13.14
CA ARG A 135 -0.40 -6.84 13.21
C ARG A 135 -1.04 -6.45 11.88
N THR A 136 -0.46 -6.93 10.79
CA THR A 136 -0.96 -6.74 9.42
C THR A 136 -1.44 -8.06 8.86
N GLY A 137 -2.18 -8.01 7.76
CA GLY A 137 -2.58 -9.20 7.03
C GLY A 137 -3.24 -8.85 5.70
N THR A 138 -3.76 -9.86 5.04
CA THR A 138 -4.45 -9.75 3.76
C THR A 138 -5.95 -9.83 3.99
N LEU A 139 -6.68 -8.83 3.52
CA LEU A 139 -8.13 -8.82 3.46
C LEU A 139 -8.56 -9.30 2.09
N ILE A 140 -9.48 -10.25 2.04
CA ILE A 140 -10.02 -10.81 0.81
C ILE A 140 -11.50 -10.46 0.79
N ILE A 141 -11.93 -9.75 -0.26
CA ILE A 141 -13.34 -9.38 -0.45
C ILE A 141 -13.85 -10.09 -1.70
N GLU A 142 -14.86 -10.93 -1.53
CA GLU A 142 -15.57 -11.56 -2.62
C GLU A 142 -16.82 -10.73 -2.97
N SER A 143 -16.93 -10.38 -4.24
CA SER A 143 -18.07 -9.64 -4.79
C SER A 143 -18.77 -10.49 -5.83
N ALA A 144 -20.11 -10.35 -5.94
CA ALA A 144 -20.94 -11.11 -6.87
C ALA A 144 -20.56 -10.94 -8.37
N SER A 145 -19.75 -9.95 -8.72
CA SER A 145 -19.47 -9.58 -10.11
C SER A 145 -18.00 -9.65 -10.52
N GLN A 146 -17.09 -10.03 -9.64
CA GLN A 146 -15.64 -10.00 -9.89
C GLN A 146 -14.93 -11.13 -9.13
N ASP A 147 -13.74 -11.52 -9.63
CA ASP A 147 -12.83 -12.39 -8.91
C ASP A 147 -12.53 -11.85 -7.51
N PRO A 148 -12.19 -12.71 -6.53
CA PRO A 148 -11.85 -12.28 -5.19
C PRO A 148 -10.75 -11.22 -5.20
N LEU A 149 -11.00 -10.08 -4.55
CA LEU A 149 -10.06 -8.97 -4.47
C LEU A 149 -9.23 -9.09 -3.19
N GLU A 150 -7.91 -9.20 -3.34
CA GLU A 150 -6.97 -9.30 -2.25
C GLU A 150 -6.31 -7.95 -1.96
N PHE A 151 -6.45 -7.47 -0.72
CA PHE A 151 -5.83 -6.24 -0.22
C PHE A 151 -4.74 -6.61 0.79
N TYR A 152 -3.49 -6.39 0.37
CA TYR A 152 -2.32 -6.77 1.16
C TYR A 152 -1.92 -5.68 2.15
N ASP A 153 -1.25 -6.10 3.24
CA ASP A 153 -0.60 -5.22 4.21
C ASP A 153 -1.54 -4.26 4.93
N ILE A 154 -2.80 -4.68 5.16
CA ILE A 154 -3.78 -3.89 5.91
C ILE A 154 -3.39 -3.88 7.40
N PRO A 155 -3.13 -2.70 8.00
CA PRO A 155 -2.87 -2.61 9.43
C PRO A 155 -4.16 -2.85 10.24
N ARG A 156 -4.01 -3.47 11.43
CA ARG A 156 -5.13 -3.80 12.33
C ARG A 156 -6.24 -4.61 11.65
N LEU A 157 -5.86 -5.59 10.84
CA LEU A 157 -6.76 -6.39 10.02
C LEU A 157 -8.02 -6.87 10.74
N ARG A 158 -7.91 -7.38 11.97
CA ARG A 158 -9.06 -7.88 12.75
C ARG A 158 -10.08 -6.79 13.06
N LEU A 159 -9.63 -5.56 13.29
CA LEU A 159 -10.53 -4.43 13.52
C LEU A 159 -11.23 -4.04 12.22
N VAL A 160 -10.50 -4.01 11.10
CA VAL A 160 -11.05 -3.72 9.77
C VAL A 160 -12.09 -4.77 9.37
N HIS A 161 -11.77 -6.05 9.57
CA HIS A 161 -12.71 -7.16 9.32
C HIS A 161 -13.98 -7.04 10.17
N ALA A 162 -13.85 -6.78 11.48
CA ALA A 162 -15.00 -6.64 12.38
C ALA A 162 -15.90 -5.45 11.99
N LEU A 163 -15.30 -4.31 11.60
CA LEU A 163 -16.05 -3.13 11.14
C LEU A 163 -16.78 -3.41 9.83
N LEU A 164 -16.11 -4.03 8.86
CA LEU A 164 -16.73 -4.40 7.57
C LEU A 164 -17.86 -5.40 7.77
N TYR A 165 -17.63 -6.42 8.59
CA TYR A 165 -18.64 -7.44 8.89
C TYR A 165 -19.90 -6.81 9.51
N HIS A 166 -19.73 -5.92 10.48
CA HIS A 166 -20.83 -5.22 11.12
C HIS A 166 -21.60 -4.34 10.13
N GLU A 167 -20.90 -3.58 9.30
CA GLU A 167 -21.52 -2.66 8.32
C GLU A 167 -22.28 -3.42 7.21
N VAL A 168 -21.71 -4.52 6.71
CA VAL A 168 -22.38 -5.37 5.71
C VAL A 168 -23.64 -6.00 6.27
N PHE A 169 -23.60 -6.54 7.49
CA PHE A 169 -24.77 -7.17 8.10
C PHE A 169 -25.84 -6.18 8.56
N ASP A 170 -25.46 -5.00 9.04
CA ASP A 170 -26.43 -3.94 9.37
C ASP A 170 -27.16 -3.44 8.12
N THR A 171 -26.46 -3.34 6.98
CA THR A 171 -27.06 -2.96 5.70
C THR A 171 -28.07 -4.00 5.22
N LEU A 172 -27.74 -5.30 5.32
CA LEU A 172 -28.64 -6.39 4.94
C LEU A 172 -29.83 -6.51 5.90
N GLY A 173 -29.63 -6.34 7.19
CA GLY A 173 -30.69 -6.39 8.20
C GLY A 173 -31.69 -5.22 8.13
N SER A 174 -31.29 -4.08 7.60
CA SER A 174 -32.17 -2.92 7.39
C SER A 174 -33.06 -3.05 6.15
N GLU A 175 -32.72 -3.89 5.18
CA GLU A 175 -33.52 -4.17 4.00
C GLU A 175 -34.59 -5.26 4.26
N GLU A 176 -34.42 -6.09 5.28
CA GLU A 176 -35.29 -7.24 5.59
C GLU A 176 -36.43 -6.92 6.58
N SER A 177 -36.57 -5.65 7.02
CA SER A 177 -37.68 -5.21 7.88
C SER A 177 -38.80 -4.56 7.02
N PRO A 178 -39.77 -5.34 6.49
CA PRO A 178 -40.95 -4.77 5.84
C PRO A 178 -41.86 -4.17 6.92
N SER A 179 -42.20 -2.92 6.74
CA SER A 179 -43.27 -2.18 7.44
C SER A 179 -44.65 -2.81 7.21
#